data_4e7f5aa1770fbb0888fa69cf58ae0c57
#
_entry.id   4e7f5aa1770fbb0888fa69cf58ae0c57
#
_cell.length_a   1.000
_cell.length_b   1.000
_cell.length_c   1.000
_cell.angle_alpha   90.00
_cell.angle_beta   90.00
_cell.angle_gamma   90.00
#
_symmetry.space_group_name_H-M   'P 1'
#
loop_
_entity.id
_entity.type
_entity.pdbx_description
1 polymer ?
#
loop_
_entity_poly.entity_id
_entity_poly.type
_entity_poly.pdbx_seq_one_letter_code
_entity_poly.pdbx_strand_id
1 'polypeptide(L)'
;NSVSRDIQETIQKGGVGTVLSQRQLNVLALFLEKMDSSSGMATHVWKKEEIDFWKQKLLEDLNKLTRALEIYLSDYISNFMLGNGLPDIKNLPYLDKILSFNYTCTYQRIYGEHPFLEFDYVHGKADLRNDIQSTNMVLGIDEYLEGDARDKDLEFIEFKKFFQRIHKETGGLYEGWLEEIQSEKKIYEISAIVKENGIVKKHHRVVKYHKVFIFGHSLDITDKDILRKFILNENVKIIIFYTDKEDYKKKIINLIKIIGQDELVKRTGGKNKTIVFQKINTCTLESDSMREK
;
A
#
# COMPACT_ATOMS: atom_id res chain seq x y z
N ASN A 1 -29.39 -13.88 -3.70
CA ASN A 1 -29.52 -15.29 -4.16
C ASN A 1 -28.47 -15.68 -5.22
N SER A 2 -27.91 -14.79 -6.04
CA SER A 2 -26.83 -15.14 -6.96
C SER A 2 -25.48 -15.21 -6.22
N VAL A 3 -25.19 -14.27 -5.34
CA VAL A 3 -23.92 -14.16 -4.63
C VAL A 3 -23.63 -15.35 -3.71
N SER A 4 -24.64 -15.86 -2.99
CA SER A 4 -24.49 -17.05 -2.15
C SER A 4 -24.19 -18.31 -2.97
N ARG A 5 -24.80 -18.42 -4.15
CA ARG A 5 -24.57 -19.55 -5.07
C ARG A 5 -23.19 -19.49 -5.71
N ASP A 6 -22.74 -18.29 -6.12
CA ASP A 6 -21.41 -18.07 -6.71
C ASP A 6 -20.29 -18.34 -5.70
N ILE A 7 -20.47 -18.00 -4.42
CA ILE A 7 -19.52 -18.29 -3.35
C ILE A 7 -19.49 -19.80 -3.07
N GLN A 8 -20.64 -20.47 -3.00
CA GLN A 8 -20.70 -21.94 -2.82
C GLN A 8 -20.07 -22.71 -3.99
N GLU A 9 -20.31 -22.28 -5.23
CA GLU A 9 -19.65 -22.87 -6.40
C GLU A 9 -18.14 -22.63 -6.43
N THR A 10 -17.68 -21.45 -5.99
CA THR A 10 -16.25 -21.13 -5.88
C THR A 10 -15.56 -21.98 -4.82
N ILE A 11 -16.22 -22.22 -3.69
CA ILE A 11 -15.75 -23.12 -2.61
C ILE A 11 -15.69 -24.56 -3.11
N GLN A 12 -16.71 -25.04 -3.83
CA GLN A 12 -16.76 -26.39 -4.37
C GLN A 12 -15.73 -26.64 -5.50
N LYS A 13 -15.38 -25.61 -6.27
CA LYS A 13 -14.36 -25.68 -7.34
C LYS A 13 -12.92 -25.57 -6.84
N GLY A 14 -12.69 -25.54 -5.52
CA GLY A 14 -11.34 -25.56 -4.93
C GLY A 14 -10.58 -24.22 -5.03
N GLY A 15 -11.21 -23.14 -5.48
CA GLY A 15 -10.56 -21.84 -5.67
C GLY A 15 -10.18 -21.11 -4.37
N VAL A 16 -10.77 -21.49 -3.23
CA VAL A 16 -10.50 -20.88 -1.91
C VAL A 16 -10.10 -21.96 -0.87
N GLY A 17 -10.16 -23.22 -1.25
CA GLY A 17 -10.02 -24.38 -0.34
C GLY A 17 -8.63 -24.58 0.25
N THR A 18 -7.63 -23.85 -0.20
CA THR A 18 -6.25 -23.98 0.31
C THR A 18 -5.94 -23.02 1.48
N VAL A 19 -6.81 -22.08 1.78
CA VAL A 19 -6.54 -21.02 2.79
C VAL A 19 -7.39 -21.16 4.05
N LEU A 20 -8.58 -21.79 3.95
CA LEU A 20 -9.50 -21.94 5.08
C LEU A 20 -9.65 -23.40 5.50
N SER A 21 -9.54 -23.68 6.80
CA SER A 21 -9.82 -25.00 7.34
C SER A 21 -11.32 -25.36 7.17
N GLN A 22 -11.65 -26.67 7.12
CA GLN A 22 -13.05 -27.12 7.05
C GLN A 22 -13.93 -26.53 8.14
N ARG A 23 -13.37 -26.26 9.32
CA ARG A 23 -14.08 -25.63 10.43
C ARG A 23 -14.42 -24.16 10.13
N GLN A 24 -13.52 -23.42 9.49
CA GLN A 24 -13.72 -22.02 9.07
C GLN A 24 -14.71 -21.92 7.93
N LEU A 25 -14.65 -22.86 6.96
CA LEU A 25 -15.64 -22.98 5.90
C LEU A 25 -17.04 -23.28 6.44
N ASN A 26 -17.15 -24.14 7.45
CA ASN A 26 -18.43 -24.44 8.09
C ASN A 26 -19.00 -23.21 8.85
N VAL A 27 -18.16 -22.41 9.50
CA VAL A 27 -18.59 -21.17 10.15
C VAL A 27 -19.04 -20.14 9.11
N LEU A 28 -18.30 -20.00 8.00
CA LEU A 28 -18.68 -19.12 6.92
C LEU A 28 -19.97 -19.57 6.23
N ALA A 29 -20.15 -20.88 6.03
CA ALA A 29 -21.37 -21.47 5.48
C ALA A 29 -22.57 -21.21 6.38
N LEU A 30 -22.44 -21.44 7.69
CA LEU A 30 -23.48 -21.14 8.69
C LEU A 30 -23.84 -19.65 8.74
N PHE A 31 -22.85 -18.77 8.59
CA PHE A 31 -23.07 -17.31 8.52
C PHE A 31 -23.84 -16.95 7.26
N LEU A 32 -23.42 -17.46 6.09
CA LEU A 32 -24.10 -17.24 4.81
C LEU A 32 -25.51 -17.85 4.75
N GLU A 33 -25.69 -19.04 5.32
CA GLU A 33 -27.00 -19.73 5.40
C GLU A 33 -27.99 -18.94 6.28
N LYS A 34 -27.50 -18.33 7.34
CA LYS A 34 -28.29 -17.45 8.21
C LYS A 34 -28.61 -16.09 7.56
N MET A 35 -27.73 -15.57 6.69
CA MET A 35 -28.01 -14.37 5.90
C MET A 35 -29.02 -14.65 4.77
N ASP A 36 -29.08 -15.86 4.23
CA ASP A 36 -29.96 -16.24 3.11
C ASP A 36 -31.38 -16.63 3.55
N SER A 37 -31.59 -16.90 4.83
CA SER A 37 -32.91 -17.17 5.42
C SER A 37 -33.86 -15.96 5.47
N SER A 38 -33.50 -14.87 4.80
CA SER A 38 -34.37 -13.68 4.62
C SER A 38 -35.52 -13.88 3.59
N SER A 39 -35.69 -15.08 3.02
CA SER A 39 -36.83 -15.41 2.19
C SER A 39 -37.91 -16.16 2.99
N GLY A 40 -38.67 -15.40 3.77
CA GLY A 40 -40.07 -15.75 4.02
C GLY A 40 -40.42 -16.60 5.23
N MET A 41 -39.53 -16.88 6.20
CA MET A 41 -39.95 -17.40 7.50
C MET A 41 -39.03 -16.89 8.61
N ALA A 42 -39.66 -16.21 9.58
CA ALA A 42 -39.12 -15.74 10.85
C ALA A 42 -37.70 -15.12 10.72
N THR A 43 -37.62 -13.83 10.45
CA THR A 43 -36.44 -13.02 10.67
C THR A 43 -35.91 -13.28 12.08
N HIS A 44 -34.83 -14.08 12.19
CA HIS A 44 -34.08 -14.10 13.43
C HIS A 44 -33.43 -12.71 13.55
N VAL A 45 -34.07 -11.85 14.32
CA VAL A 45 -33.49 -10.54 14.66
C VAL A 45 -32.36 -10.86 15.63
N TRP A 46 -31.12 -10.71 15.12
CA TRP A 46 -29.93 -10.86 15.94
C TRP A 46 -30.00 -9.91 17.12
N LYS A 47 -29.88 -10.45 18.34
CA LYS A 47 -29.71 -9.62 19.51
C LYS A 47 -28.36 -8.94 19.48
N LYS A 48 -28.29 -7.74 20.01
CA LYS A 48 -27.03 -6.96 20.05
C LYS A 48 -25.92 -7.77 20.71
N GLU A 49 -26.21 -8.50 21.78
CA GLU A 49 -25.23 -9.33 22.49
C GLU A 49 -24.67 -10.47 21.63
N GLU A 50 -25.48 -11.02 20.72
CA GLU A 50 -25.02 -12.06 19.78
C GLU A 50 -24.09 -11.46 18.72
N ILE A 51 -24.41 -10.28 18.20
CA ILE A 51 -23.57 -9.55 17.23
C ILE A 51 -22.23 -9.19 17.89
N ASP A 52 -22.26 -8.64 19.11
CA ASP A 52 -21.06 -8.25 19.84
C ASP A 52 -20.18 -9.45 20.16
N PHE A 53 -20.77 -10.59 20.54
CA PHE A 53 -20.04 -11.84 20.75
C PHE A 53 -19.30 -12.31 19.46
N TRP A 54 -19.98 -12.29 18.31
CA TRP A 54 -19.37 -12.72 17.07
C TRP A 54 -18.31 -11.74 16.58
N LYS A 55 -18.51 -10.43 16.75
CA LYS A 55 -17.50 -9.41 16.45
C LYS A 55 -16.24 -9.63 17.26
N GLN A 56 -16.39 -9.82 18.57
CA GLN A 56 -15.25 -10.10 19.46
C GLN A 56 -14.51 -11.38 19.01
N LYS A 57 -15.24 -12.43 18.67
CA LYS A 57 -14.66 -13.68 18.19
C LYS A 57 -13.89 -13.52 16.89
N LEU A 58 -14.43 -12.77 15.94
CA LEU A 58 -13.76 -12.46 14.67
C LEU A 58 -12.51 -11.62 14.90
N LEU A 59 -12.54 -10.66 15.82
CA LEU A 59 -11.38 -9.83 16.14
C LEU A 59 -10.26 -10.65 16.79
N GLU A 60 -10.59 -11.55 17.70
CA GLU A 60 -9.63 -12.49 18.27
C GLU A 60 -8.97 -13.38 17.19
N ASP A 61 -9.77 -13.90 16.27
CA ASP A 61 -9.27 -14.74 15.19
C ASP A 61 -8.43 -13.93 14.17
N LEU A 62 -8.78 -12.67 13.91
CA LEU A 62 -7.96 -11.75 13.11
C LEU A 62 -6.61 -11.48 13.79
N ASN A 63 -6.59 -11.25 15.10
CA ASN A 63 -5.34 -11.05 15.84
C ASN A 63 -4.45 -12.29 15.82
N LYS A 64 -5.02 -13.50 15.95
CA LYS A 64 -4.27 -14.75 15.80
C LYS A 64 -3.72 -14.93 14.39
N LEU A 65 -4.52 -14.61 13.36
CA LEU A 65 -4.09 -14.65 11.97
C LEU A 65 -2.95 -13.66 11.71
N THR A 66 -3.07 -12.43 12.23
CA THR A 66 -2.02 -11.41 12.12
C THR A 66 -0.73 -11.90 12.76
N ARG A 67 -0.80 -12.52 13.94
CA ARG A 67 0.39 -13.09 14.60
C ARG A 67 0.97 -14.27 13.84
N ALA A 68 0.15 -15.15 13.30
CA ALA A 68 0.63 -16.26 12.46
C ALA A 68 1.33 -15.76 11.20
N LEU A 69 0.80 -14.73 10.55
CA LEU A 69 1.44 -14.06 9.42
C LEU A 69 2.76 -13.42 9.82
N GLU A 70 2.82 -12.75 10.98
CA GLU A 70 4.04 -12.12 11.48
C GLU A 70 5.16 -13.14 11.70
N ILE A 71 4.85 -14.29 12.31
CA ILE A 71 5.79 -15.40 12.51
C ILE A 71 6.27 -15.90 11.15
N TYR A 72 5.35 -16.16 10.21
CA TYR A 72 5.69 -16.63 8.87
C TYR A 72 6.63 -15.67 8.13
N LEU A 73 6.36 -14.37 8.18
CA LEU A 73 7.18 -13.36 7.52
C LEU A 73 8.55 -13.20 8.18
N SER A 74 8.59 -13.25 9.51
CA SER A 74 9.84 -13.02 10.26
C SER A 74 10.74 -14.24 10.27
N ASP A 75 10.19 -15.44 10.41
CA ASP A 75 10.96 -16.67 10.51
C ASP A 75 11.21 -17.30 9.15
N TYR A 76 10.15 -17.49 8.36
CA TYR A 76 10.27 -18.20 7.10
C TYR A 76 10.76 -17.30 5.95
N ILE A 77 10.07 -16.18 5.69
CA ILE A 77 10.41 -15.30 4.55
C ILE A 77 11.74 -14.57 4.77
N SER A 78 12.03 -14.15 5.99
CA SER A 78 13.28 -13.45 6.30
C SER A 78 14.53 -14.30 6.11
N ASN A 79 14.41 -15.62 6.11
CA ASN A 79 15.52 -16.55 5.89
C ASN A 79 15.81 -16.81 4.40
N PHE A 80 14.95 -16.39 3.48
CA PHE A 80 15.25 -16.51 2.07
C PHE A 80 16.45 -15.66 1.67
N MET A 81 17.28 -16.23 0.79
CA MET A 81 18.35 -15.47 0.15
C MET A 81 17.73 -14.42 -0.77
N LEU A 82 17.99 -13.17 -0.50
CA LEU A 82 17.59 -12.06 -1.35
C LEU A 82 18.57 -11.97 -2.51
N GLY A 83 18.04 -11.83 -3.72
CA GLY A 83 18.86 -11.58 -4.89
C GLY A 83 19.56 -10.21 -4.85
N ASN A 84 20.43 -9.97 -5.82
CA ASN A 84 21.00 -8.65 -6.03
C ASN A 84 19.88 -7.64 -6.34
N GLY A 85 19.89 -6.48 -5.68
CA GLY A 85 18.88 -5.45 -5.93
C GLY A 85 18.90 -4.96 -7.38
N LEU A 86 17.80 -4.35 -7.79
CA LEU A 86 17.62 -3.81 -9.14
C LEU A 86 18.57 -2.62 -9.37
N PRO A 87 19.36 -2.58 -10.48
CA PRO A 87 20.28 -1.51 -10.76
C PRO A 87 19.62 -0.13 -10.79
N ASP A 88 18.42 -0.02 -11.36
CA ASP A 88 17.70 1.25 -11.45
C ASP A 88 17.33 1.80 -10.06
N ILE A 89 17.11 0.93 -9.08
CA ILE A 89 16.81 1.34 -7.71
C ILE A 89 18.10 1.66 -6.94
N LYS A 90 19.17 0.89 -7.16
CA LYS A 90 20.50 1.18 -6.56
C LYS A 90 21.06 2.52 -7.00
N ASN A 91 20.79 2.92 -8.24
CA ASN A 91 21.27 4.16 -8.84
C ASN A 91 20.34 5.36 -8.59
N LEU A 92 19.31 5.21 -7.75
CA LEU A 92 18.50 6.35 -7.35
C LEU A 92 19.38 7.39 -6.61
N PRO A 93 19.03 8.68 -6.71
CA PRO A 93 19.68 9.69 -5.89
C PRO A 93 19.51 9.35 -4.41
N TYR A 94 20.30 9.98 -3.57
CA TYR A 94 20.20 9.84 -2.13
C TYR A 94 18.75 10.01 -1.65
N LEU A 95 18.24 9.02 -0.93
CA LEU A 95 16.88 9.00 -0.40
C LEU A 95 16.92 9.36 1.09
N ASP A 96 16.03 10.22 1.53
CA ASP A 96 15.91 10.65 2.91
C ASP A 96 14.89 9.78 3.66
N LYS A 97 13.85 9.31 2.95
CA LYS A 97 12.66 8.72 3.55
C LYS A 97 12.16 7.53 2.72
N ILE A 98 11.77 6.47 3.40
CA ILE A 98 11.19 5.26 2.79
C ILE A 98 9.83 4.97 3.44
N LEU A 99 8.77 5.10 2.65
CA LEU A 99 7.44 4.65 3.02
C LEU A 99 7.23 3.23 2.50
N SER A 100 7.13 2.27 3.41
CA SER A 100 7.00 0.85 3.07
C SER A 100 5.58 0.35 3.33
N PHE A 101 4.97 -0.25 2.31
CA PHE A 101 3.70 -0.97 2.42
C PHE A 101 3.92 -2.47 2.68
N ASN A 102 5.16 -2.92 2.76
CA ASN A 102 5.52 -4.29 3.11
C ASN A 102 5.72 -4.43 4.62
N TYR A 103 5.39 -5.60 5.14
CA TYR A 103 5.65 -5.94 6.55
C TYR A 103 7.12 -6.30 6.83
N THR A 104 7.94 -6.46 5.78
CA THR A 104 9.33 -6.92 5.90
C THR A 104 10.34 -5.82 5.60
N CYS A 105 11.53 -5.90 6.18
CA CYS A 105 12.63 -4.97 5.94
C CYS A 105 13.40 -5.28 4.62
N THR A 106 12.72 -5.74 3.60
CA THR A 106 13.31 -6.18 2.33
C THR A 106 14.16 -5.08 1.68
N TYR A 107 13.70 -3.82 1.71
CA TYR A 107 14.48 -2.71 1.17
C TYR A 107 15.83 -2.57 1.88
N GLN A 108 15.84 -2.51 3.20
CA GLN A 108 17.06 -2.38 4.00
C GLN A 108 18.06 -3.52 3.72
N ARG A 109 17.55 -4.74 3.60
CA ARG A 109 18.36 -5.93 3.34
C ARG A 109 19.00 -5.95 1.95
N ILE A 110 18.32 -5.40 0.93
CA ILE A 110 18.79 -5.43 -0.46
C ILE A 110 19.61 -4.19 -0.81
N TYR A 111 19.16 -3.01 -0.37
CA TYR A 111 19.74 -1.73 -0.78
C TYR A 111 20.55 -1.05 0.33
N GLY A 112 20.51 -1.61 1.53
CA GLY A 112 21.18 -1.06 2.71
C GLY A 112 20.39 0.09 3.35
N GLU A 113 20.99 0.65 4.35
CA GLU A 113 20.50 1.82 5.09
C GLU A 113 21.67 2.76 5.40
N HIS A 114 21.34 4.01 5.67
CA HIS A 114 22.32 4.99 6.14
C HIS A 114 21.72 5.78 7.33
N PRO A 115 22.54 6.43 8.17
CA PRO A 115 22.08 7.02 9.43
C PRO A 115 20.96 8.06 9.33
N PHE A 116 20.77 8.67 8.14
CA PHE A 116 19.78 9.72 7.91
C PHE A 116 18.56 9.22 7.13
N LEU A 117 18.44 7.90 6.87
CA LEU A 117 17.33 7.32 6.15
C LEU A 117 16.22 6.95 7.13
N GLU A 118 15.10 7.66 7.05
CA GLU A 118 13.93 7.38 7.86
C GLU A 118 13.04 6.32 7.20
N PHE A 119 12.48 5.43 8.01
CA PHE A 119 11.54 4.41 7.55
C PHE A 119 10.19 4.56 8.24
N ASP A 120 9.13 4.51 7.44
CA ASP A 120 7.77 4.32 7.94
C ASP A 120 7.16 3.07 7.32
N TYR A 121 6.70 2.14 8.15
CA TYR A 121 6.01 0.92 7.73
C TYR A 121 4.52 1.10 7.91
N VAL A 122 3.82 1.45 6.83
CA VAL A 122 2.39 1.79 6.82
C VAL A 122 1.51 0.75 7.51
N HIS A 123 1.86 -0.52 7.34
CA HIS A 123 1.10 -1.65 7.91
C HIS A 123 1.83 -2.33 9.06
N GLY A 124 2.81 -1.65 9.67
CA GLY A 124 3.66 -2.24 10.68
C GLY A 124 4.75 -3.14 10.11
N LYS A 125 5.62 -3.62 10.98
CA LYS A 125 6.79 -4.44 10.64
C LYS A 125 6.76 -5.75 11.41
N ALA A 126 6.94 -6.86 10.71
CA ALA A 126 7.00 -8.17 11.32
C ALA A 126 8.24 -8.33 12.22
N ASP A 127 8.03 -8.79 13.47
CA ASP A 127 9.07 -9.05 14.46
C ASP A 127 8.73 -10.30 15.29
N LEU A 128 9.64 -11.28 15.34
CA LEU A 128 9.43 -12.51 16.12
C LEU A 128 9.33 -12.25 17.62
N ARG A 129 9.92 -11.15 18.13
CA ARG A 129 9.89 -10.80 19.55
C ARG A 129 8.51 -10.37 20.04
N ASN A 130 7.60 -10.01 19.12
CA ASN A 130 6.25 -9.64 19.46
C ASN A 130 5.42 -10.87 19.90
N ASP A 131 4.34 -10.61 20.59
CA ASP A 131 3.24 -11.54 20.84
C ASP A 131 1.93 -11.02 20.21
N ILE A 132 0.80 -11.63 20.53
CA ILE A 132 -0.50 -11.21 20.00
C ILE A 132 -0.88 -9.78 20.46
N GLN A 133 -0.41 -9.35 21.62
CA GLN A 133 -0.73 -8.05 22.19
C GLN A 133 0.20 -6.93 21.70
N SER A 134 1.46 -7.27 21.45
CA SER A 134 2.51 -6.30 21.11
C SER A 134 2.76 -6.18 19.60
N THR A 135 2.13 -7.02 18.76
CA THR A 135 2.27 -6.90 17.30
C THR A 135 1.73 -5.58 16.78
N ASN A 136 2.57 -4.84 16.04
CA ASN A 136 2.18 -3.61 15.37
C ASN A 136 1.70 -3.82 13.93
N MET A 137 1.64 -5.08 13.45
CA MET A 137 1.15 -5.37 12.12
C MET A 137 -0.35 -5.06 12.00
N VAL A 138 -0.71 -4.41 10.91
CA VAL A 138 -2.07 -4.00 10.56
C VAL A 138 -2.60 -4.93 9.48
N LEU A 139 -3.61 -5.73 9.83
CA LEU A 139 -4.32 -6.60 8.90
C LEU A 139 -5.81 -6.34 9.04
N GLY A 140 -6.40 -5.70 8.05
CA GLY A 140 -7.80 -5.29 8.15
C GLY A 140 -8.42 -4.91 6.82
N ILE A 141 -9.64 -4.39 6.90
CA ILE A 141 -10.38 -3.88 5.75
C ILE A 141 -10.14 -2.37 5.58
N ASP A 142 -10.35 -1.91 4.36
CA ASP A 142 -10.32 -0.48 4.08
C ASP A 142 -11.64 0.20 4.46
N GLU A 143 -11.64 1.54 4.39
CA GLU A 143 -12.86 2.31 4.49
C GLU A 143 -13.70 2.12 3.22
N TYR A 144 -14.90 1.57 3.39
CA TYR A 144 -15.84 1.29 2.31
C TYR A 144 -17.04 2.25 2.29
N LEU A 145 -17.17 3.10 3.32
CA LEU A 145 -18.23 4.09 3.43
C LEU A 145 -17.76 5.44 2.91
N GLU A 146 -18.67 6.25 2.42
CA GLU A 146 -18.40 7.59 1.91
C GLU A 146 -19.22 8.66 2.68
N GLY A 147 -18.70 9.88 2.69
CA GLY A 147 -19.35 11.02 3.32
C GLY A 147 -19.63 10.80 4.82
N ASP A 148 -20.76 11.31 5.27
CA ASP A 148 -21.17 11.27 6.68
C ASP A 148 -21.35 9.85 7.26
N ALA A 149 -21.66 8.86 6.42
CA ALA A 149 -21.82 7.47 6.85
C ALA A 149 -20.49 6.91 7.37
N ARG A 150 -19.38 7.30 6.78
CA ARG A 150 -18.04 6.90 7.20
C ARG A 150 -17.73 7.24 8.66
N ASP A 151 -18.16 8.44 9.08
CA ASP A 151 -17.84 8.96 10.42
C ASP A 151 -18.88 8.55 11.48
N LYS A 152 -20.05 8.09 11.04
CA LYS A 152 -21.16 7.69 11.91
C LYS A 152 -21.27 6.18 12.14
N ASP A 153 -20.88 5.37 11.15
CA ASP A 153 -20.92 3.92 11.25
C ASP A 153 -19.60 3.38 11.81
N LEU A 154 -19.61 3.12 13.11
CA LEU A 154 -18.45 2.65 13.86
C LEU A 154 -18.53 1.15 14.18
N GLU A 155 -19.50 0.43 13.62
CA GLU A 155 -19.76 -0.96 14.03
C GLU A 155 -18.58 -1.91 13.82
N PHE A 156 -17.85 -1.75 12.70
CA PHE A 156 -16.67 -2.58 12.37
C PHE A 156 -15.37 -1.77 12.40
N ILE A 157 -15.30 -0.74 13.21
CA ILE A 157 -14.16 0.19 13.23
C ILE A 157 -12.82 -0.50 13.54
N GLU A 158 -12.83 -1.49 14.47
CA GLU A 158 -11.63 -2.22 14.90
C GLU A 158 -11.02 -3.09 13.78
N PHE A 159 -11.83 -3.41 12.76
CA PHE A 159 -11.38 -4.14 11.58
C PHE A 159 -10.76 -3.22 10.51
N LYS A 160 -10.96 -1.91 10.61
CA LYS A 160 -10.48 -0.94 9.60
C LYS A 160 -9.00 -0.65 9.81
N LYS A 161 -8.24 -0.66 8.71
CA LYS A 161 -6.79 -0.42 8.71
C LYS A 161 -6.41 0.90 9.37
N PHE A 162 -7.14 1.99 9.11
CA PHE A 162 -6.82 3.29 9.70
C PHE A 162 -6.93 3.28 11.24
N PHE A 163 -7.96 2.62 11.79
CA PHE A 163 -8.12 2.46 13.22
C PHE A 163 -6.98 1.65 13.83
N GLN A 164 -6.64 0.51 13.18
CA GLN A 164 -5.54 -0.33 13.64
C GLN A 164 -4.20 0.41 13.61
N ARG A 165 -3.93 1.24 12.59
CA ARG A 165 -2.71 2.08 12.55
C ARG A 165 -2.62 3.02 13.74
N ILE A 166 -3.72 3.70 14.06
CA ILE A 166 -3.79 4.62 15.20
C ILE A 166 -3.61 3.85 16.52
N HIS A 167 -4.38 2.77 16.70
CA HIS A 167 -4.38 1.99 17.93
C HIS A 167 -3.05 1.29 18.22
N LYS A 168 -2.34 0.88 17.17
CA LYS A 168 -1.03 0.20 17.25
C LYS A 168 0.16 1.15 17.07
N GLU A 169 -0.08 2.45 17.01
CA GLU A 169 0.93 3.50 16.86
C GLU A 169 1.93 3.22 15.74
N THR A 170 1.42 2.83 14.55
CA THR A 170 2.24 2.47 13.41
C THR A 170 1.81 3.17 12.13
N GLY A 171 2.74 3.35 11.18
CA GLY A 171 2.45 3.86 9.85
C GLY A 171 1.91 5.30 9.85
N GLY A 172 2.43 6.18 10.71
CA GLY A 172 1.97 7.55 10.84
C GLY A 172 3.04 8.63 10.59
N LEU A 173 4.31 8.25 10.44
CA LEU A 173 5.41 9.22 10.26
C LEU A 173 5.29 9.99 8.95
N TYR A 174 4.73 9.38 7.92
CA TYR A 174 4.56 10.01 6.61
C TYR A 174 3.71 11.29 6.64
N GLU A 175 2.83 11.48 7.63
CA GLU A 175 2.05 12.72 7.78
C GLU A 175 2.98 13.91 8.07
N GLY A 176 3.94 13.75 8.97
CA GLY A 176 4.96 14.77 9.22
C GLY A 176 5.81 15.07 7.99
N TRP A 177 6.12 14.06 7.17
CA TRP A 177 6.83 14.25 5.91
C TRP A 177 6.02 15.06 4.89
N LEU A 178 4.70 14.86 4.86
CA LEU A 178 3.81 15.67 4.01
C LEU A 178 3.75 17.13 4.48
N GLU A 179 3.75 17.37 5.79
CA GLU A 179 3.82 18.71 6.36
C GLU A 179 5.14 19.41 6.00
N GLU A 180 6.27 18.70 6.09
CA GLU A 180 7.57 19.20 5.65
C GLU A 180 7.56 19.58 4.17
N ILE A 181 7.06 18.71 3.29
CA ILE A 181 6.93 18.96 1.85
C ILE A 181 6.06 20.20 1.57
N GLN A 182 5.02 20.43 2.36
CA GLN A 182 4.15 21.60 2.19
C GLN A 182 4.77 22.89 2.74
N SER A 183 5.52 22.80 3.83
CA SER A 183 6.18 23.94 4.45
C SER A 183 7.38 24.45 3.66
N GLU A 184 8.08 23.57 2.97
CA GLU A 184 9.16 23.95 2.08
C GLU A 184 8.59 24.63 0.83
N LYS A 185 8.53 25.97 0.88
CA LYS A 185 8.18 26.79 -0.29
C LYS A 185 9.04 26.36 -1.46
N LYS A 186 8.41 26.12 -2.63
CA LYS A 186 9.10 25.86 -3.90
C LYS A 186 10.33 26.75 -3.99
N ILE A 187 11.53 26.18 -3.82
CA ILE A 187 12.76 26.92 -3.93
C ILE A 187 12.94 27.23 -5.40
N TYR A 188 12.66 28.46 -5.77
CA TYR A 188 13.01 28.94 -7.10
C TYR A 188 14.50 29.21 -7.08
N GLU A 189 15.31 28.38 -7.69
CA GLU A 189 16.67 28.78 -8.05
C GLU A 189 16.56 29.91 -9.07
N ILE A 190 16.66 31.11 -8.57
CA ILE A 190 16.84 32.31 -9.38
C ILE A 190 18.31 32.25 -9.82
N SER A 191 18.56 31.76 -11.02
CA SER A 191 19.83 32.04 -11.69
C SER A 191 19.83 33.53 -11.98
N ALA A 192 20.29 34.33 -11.02
CA ALA A 192 20.45 35.76 -11.21
C ALA A 192 21.48 35.97 -12.30
N ILE A 193 21.09 36.64 -13.36
CA ILE A 193 22.03 37.12 -14.36
C ILE A 193 22.26 38.58 -14.10
N VAL A 194 23.46 38.80 -13.68
CA VAL A 194 24.01 40.15 -13.56
C VAL A 194 24.24 40.71 -14.97
N LYS A 195 23.72 41.88 -15.21
CA LYS A 195 23.96 42.65 -16.41
C LYS A 195 25.33 43.28 -16.26
N GLU A 196 26.37 42.63 -16.69
CA GLU A 196 27.66 43.25 -16.92
C GLU A 196 27.90 43.37 -18.40
N ASN A 197 28.25 44.54 -18.87
CA ASN A 197 28.65 44.81 -20.24
C ASN A 197 27.61 44.55 -21.35
N GLY A 198 26.32 44.85 -21.10
CA GLY A 198 25.34 44.89 -22.21
C GLY A 198 24.74 43.54 -22.61
N ILE A 199 25.13 42.45 -21.99
CA ILE A 199 24.60 41.10 -22.30
C ILE A 199 23.44 40.75 -21.40
N VAL A 200 22.23 40.60 -21.99
CA VAL A 200 21.02 40.13 -21.28
C VAL A 200 21.04 38.61 -21.23
N LYS A 201 21.32 38.04 -20.10
CA LYS A 201 21.16 36.62 -19.88
C LYS A 201 19.74 36.35 -19.41
N LYS A 202 19.03 35.38 -20.01
CA LYS A 202 17.64 35.01 -19.69
C LYS A 202 17.58 34.28 -18.36
N HIS A 203 16.69 34.74 -17.46
CA HIS A 203 16.40 34.05 -16.22
C HIS A 203 15.58 32.78 -16.50
N HIS A 204 16.09 31.60 -16.18
CA HIS A 204 15.33 30.38 -16.13
C HIS A 204 14.87 30.15 -14.70
N ARG A 205 13.56 30.17 -14.49
CA ARG A 205 12.94 29.82 -13.20
C ARG A 205 12.84 28.29 -13.13
N VAL A 206 13.71 27.64 -12.38
CA VAL A 206 13.65 26.20 -12.16
C VAL A 206 12.82 25.94 -10.92
N VAL A 207 11.69 25.25 -11.08
CA VAL A 207 10.87 24.78 -9.96
C VAL A 207 11.48 23.49 -9.45
N LYS A 208 11.95 23.48 -8.21
CA LYS A 208 12.45 22.27 -7.56
C LYS A 208 11.29 21.57 -6.89
N TYR A 209 11.02 20.33 -7.29
CA TYR A 209 10.03 19.46 -6.68
C TYR A 209 10.70 18.45 -5.77
N HIS A 210 10.01 18.07 -4.67
CA HIS A 210 10.31 16.84 -3.97
C HIS A 210 10.07 15.65 -4.91
N LYS A 211 10.97 14.68 -4.92
CA LYS A 211 10.83 13.51 -5.78
C LYS A 211 10.34 12.33 -4.95
N VAL A 212 9.27 11.72 -5.38
CA VAL A 212 8.77 10.48 -4.81
C VAL A 212 8.90 9.38 -5.86
N PHE A 213 9.62 8.33 -5.50
CA PHE A 213 9.84 7.16 -6.34
C PHE A 213 8.96 6.02 -5.84
N ILE A 214 8.11 5.48 -6.72
CA ILE A 214 7.23 4.35 -6.40
C ILE A 214 7.69 3.13 -7.16
N PHE A 215 8.13 2.10 -6.45
CA PHE A 215 8.49 0.83 -7.04
C PHE A 215 7.98 -0.35 -6.22
N GLY A 216 7.74 -1.50 -6.88
CA GLY A 216 7.22 -2.70 -6.22
C GLY A 216 5.81 -2.58 -5.65
N HIS A 217 5.13 -1.46 -5.85
CA HIS A 217 3.77 -1.21 -5.36
C HIS A 217 2.75 -1.30 -6.49
N SER A 218 1.64 -2.01 -6.26
CA SER A 218 0.57 -2.20 -7.26
C SER A 218 -0.26 -0.93 -7.53
N LEU A 219 -0.19 0.06 -6.65
CA LEU A 219 -1.09 1.21 -6.57
C LEU A 219 -2.55 0.78 -6.38
N ASP A 220 -2.76 -0.24 -5.54
CA ASP A 220 -4.10 -0.72 -5.27
C ASP A 220 -4.94 0.34 -4.55
N ILE A 221 -6.26 0.28 -4.78
CA ILE A 221 -7.22 1.21 -4.18
C ILE A 221 -7.26 1.11 -2.66
N THR A 222 -6.83 -0.02 -2.12
CA THR A 222 -6.80 -0.27 -0.66
C THR A 222 -5.86 0.66 0.10
N ASP A 223 -4.90 1.27 -0.60
CA ASP A 223 -3.97 2.23 -0.01
C ASP A 223 -4.22 3.66 -0.52
N LYS A 224 -5.43 3.90 -1.08
CA LYS A 224 -5.83 5.17 -1.69
C LYS A 224 -5.69 6.36 -0.75
N ASP A 225 -6.01 6.18 0.52
CA ASP A 225 -5.97 7.22 1.56
C ASP A 225 -4.58 7.85 1.69
N ILE A 226 -3.54 7.05 1.58
CA ILE A 226 -2.15 7.47 1.68
C ILE A 226 -1.60 7.91 0.32
N LEU A 227 -1.76 7.05 -0.70
CA LEU A 227 -1.23 7.31 -2.04
C LEU A 227 -1.72 8.64 -2.59
N ARG A 228 -3.00 8.95 -2.38
CA ARG A 228 -3.63 10.19 -2.86
C ARG A 228 -2.96 11.44 -2.29
N LYS A 229 -2.53 11.43 -1.03
CA LYS A 229 -1.87 12.56 -0.37
C LYS A 229 -0.54 12.93 -1.03
N PHE A 230 0.24 11.92 -1.42
CA PHE A 230 1.49 12.15 -2.15
C PHE A 230 1.25 12.51 -3.61
N ILE A 231 0.36 11.78 -4.30
CA ILE A 231 0.16 11.93 -5.75
C ILE A 231 -0.48 13.28 -6.09
N LEU A 232 -1.38 13.78 -5.26
CA LEU A 232 -2.03 15.07 -5.48
C LEU A 232 -1.24 16.26 -4.94
N ASN A 233 -0.16 16.05 -4.21
CA ASN A 233 0.66 17.13 -3.68
C ASN A 233 1.33 17.91 -4.82
N GLU A 234 1.13 19.22 -4.87
CA GLU A 234 1.64 20.07 -5.93
C GLU A 234 3.15 20.31 -5.87
N ASN A 235 3.77 20.05 -4.70
CA ASN A 235 5.20 20.20 -4.50
C ASN A 235 5.97 18.91 -4.82
N VAL A 236 5.27 17.83 -5.22
CA VAL A 236 5.85 16.51 -5.47
C VAL A 236 5.86 16.18 -6.96
N LYS A 237 6.96 15.59 -7.41
CA LYS A 237 7.07 14.90 -8.70
C LYS A 237 7.18 13.41 -8.45
N ILE A 238 6.23 12.64 -8.99
CA ILE A 238 6.14 11.20 -8.83
C ILE A 238 6.82 10.50 -10.00
N ILE A 239 7.70 9.57 -9.70
CA ILE A 239 8.30 8.64 -10.65
C ILE A 239 7.79 7.24 -10.31
N ILE A 240 7.02 6.64 -11.20
CA ILE A 240 6.41 5.32 -11.01
C ILE A 240 7.14 4.31 -11.87
N PHE A 241 7.79 3.36 -11.22
CA PHE A 241 8.46 2.27 -11.90
C PHE A 241 7.49 1.16 -12.28
N TYR A 242 7.71 0.56 -13.46
CA TYR A 242 6.95 -0.60 -13.95
C TYR A 242 7.88 -1.61 -14.62
N THR A 243 7.49 -2.88 -14.62
CA THR A 243 8.28 -3.99 -15.15
C THR A 243 8.01 -4.26 -16.64
N ASP A 244 6.74 -4.34 -17.00
CA ASP A 244 6.29 -4.68 -18.34
C ASP A 244 5.03 -3.91 -18.75
N LYS A 245 4.51 -4.21 -19.95
CA LYS A 245 3.33 -3.52 -20.49
C LYS A 245 2.05 -3.78 -19.67
N GLU A 246 1.91 -4.97 -19.09
CA GLU A 246 0.73 -5.31 -18.30
C GLU A 246 0.77 -4.62 -16.93
N ASP A 247 1.93 -4.58 -16.28
CA ASP A 247 2.13 -3.83 -15.05
C ASP A 247 1.89 -2.33 -15.27
N TYR A 248 2.41 -1.77 -16.37
CA TYR A 248 2.17 -0.39 -16.75
C TYR A 248 0.68 -0.08 -16.89
N LYS A 249 -0.06 -0.93 -17.62
CA LYS A 249 -1.50 -0.79 -17.82
C LYS A 249 -2.28 -0.88 -16.50
N LYS A 250 -1.94 -1.84 -15.64
CA LYS A 250 -2.55 -1.98 -14.31
C LYS A 250 -2.34 -0.75 -13.45
N LYS A 251 -1.13 -0.18 -13.44
CA LYS A 251 -0.81 1.04 -12.70
C LYS A 251 -1.62 2.25 -13.18
N ILE A 252 -1.82 2.41 -14.49
CA ILE A 252 -2.69 3.47 -15.05
C ILE A 252 -4.13 3.28 -14.57
N ILE A 253 -4.68 2.06 -14.66
CA ILE A 253 -6.05 1.76 -14.22
C ILE A 253 -6.22 2.06 -12.72
N ASN A 254 -5.27 1.65 -11.90
CA ASN A 254 -5.33 1.88 -10.47
C ASN A 254 -5.20 3.38 -10.12
N LEU A 255 -4.36 4.12 -10.81
CA LEU A 255 -4.28 5.58 -10.65
C LEU A 255 -5.59 6.28 -10.99
N ILE A 256 -6.31 5.84 -12.03
CA ILE A 256 -7.64 6.38 -12.35
C ILE A 256 -8.60 6.18 -11.17
N LYS A 257 -8.56 5.03 -10.51
CA LYS A 257 -9.39 4.77 -9.32
C LYS A 257 -9.00 5.64 -8.11
N ILE A 258 -7.71 6.00 -8.00
CA ILE A 258 -7.17 6.79 -6.87
C ILE A 258 -7.45 8.29 -7.07
N ILE A 259 -7.10 8.86 -8.23
CA ILE A 259 -7.11 10.31 -8.45
C ILE A 259 -8.10 10.78 -9.52
N GLY A 260 -8.75 9.87 -10.23
CA GLY A 260 -9.64 10.20 -11.35
C GLY A 260 -8.92 10.39 -12.68
N GLN A 261 -9.67 10.25 -13.77
CA GLN A 261 -9.14 10.30 -15.14
C GLN A 261 -8.58 11.69 -15.48
N ASP A 262 -9.33 12.74 -15.19
CA ASP A 262 -8.95 14.10 -15.58
C ASP A 262 -7.67 14.56 -14.89
N GLU A 263 -7.54 14.27 -13.59
CA GLU A 263 -6.35 14.62 -12.83
C GLU A 263 -5.13 13.79 -13.31
N LEU A 264 -5.32 12.52 -13.66
CA LEU A 264 -4.25 11.70 -14.21
C LEU A 264 -3.76 12.25 -15.57
N VAL A 265 -4.67 12.59 -16.47
CA VAL A 265 -4.32 13.18 -17.78
C VAL A 265 -3.56 14.49 -17.61
N LYS A 266 -4.04 15.38 -16.72
CA LYS A 266 -3.40 16.65 -16.40
C LYS A 266 -1.97 16.45 -15.87
N ARG A 267 -1.75 15.49 -14.96
CA ARG A 267 -0.46 15.26 -14.32
C ARG A 267 0.54 14.50 -15.15
N THR A 268 0.10 13.70 -16.11
CA THR A 268 0.98 12.94 -17.04
C THR A 268 1.26 13.69 -18.33
N GLY A 269 0.44 14.70 -18.66
CA GLY A 269 0.54 15.48 -19.90
C GLY A 269 1.34 16.77 -19.76
N GLY A 270 1.58 17.41 -20.90
CA GLY A 270 2.18 18.74 -20.98
C GLY A 270 3.67 18.81 -20.62
N LYS A 271 4.17 20.06 -20.58
CA LYS A 271 5.60 20.34 -20.27
C LYS A 271 5.94 20.21 -18.78
N ASN A 272 4.95 20.44 -17.91
CA ASN A 272 5.13 20.45 -16.45
C ASN A 272 4.49 19.23 -15.78
N LYS A 273 4.62 18.07 -16.42
CA LYS A 273 4.08 16.82 -15.86
C LYS A 273 4.70 16.49 -14.50
N THR A 274 3.85 16.12 -13.55
CA THR A 274 4.25 15.74 -12.20
C THR A 274 4.22 14.22 -11.98
N ILE A 275 3.64 13.44 -12.89
CA ILE A 275 3.69 11.98 -12.88
C ILE A 275 4.47 11.50 -14.11
N VAL A 276 5.46 10.65 -13.88
CA VAL A 276 6.31 10.05 -14.91
C VAL A 276 6.36 8.54 -14.68
N PHE A 277 6.16 7.76 -15.72
CA PHE A 277 6.36 6.31 -15.69
C PHE A 277 7.75 5.96 -16.23
N GLN A 278 8.44 5.06 -15.54
CA GLN A 278 9.78 4.60 -15.92
C GLN A 278 9.82 3.09 -15.89
N LYS A 279 10.25 2.49 -17.02
CA LYS A 279 10.44 1.04 -17.07
C LYS A 279 11.69 0.65 -16.28
N ILE A 280 11.59 -0.39 -15.45
CA ILE A 280 12.72 -0.99 -14.75
C ILE A 280 13.46 -1.92 -15.73
N ASN A 281 14.78 -1.81 -15.77
CA ASN A 281 15.63 -2.78 -16.43
C ASN A 281 15.81 -3.98 -15.49
N THR A 282 15.04 -5.02 -15.71
CA THR A 282 15.32 -6.31 -15.11
C THR A 282 16.50 -6.89 -15.86
N CYS A 283 17.70 -6.89 -15.29
CA CYS A 283 18.76 -7.76 -15.78
C CYS A 283 18.25 -9.19 -15.65
N THR A 284 17.81 -9.78 -16.74
CA THR A 284 17.73 -11.22 -16.85
C THR A 284 19.16 -11.72 -16.58
N LEU A 285 19.34 -12.38 -15.45
CA LEU A 285 20.46 -13.29 -15.25
C LEU A 285 20.25 -14.42 -16.29
N GLU A 286 20.58 -14.14 -17.54
CA GLU A 286 20.80 -15.21 -18.50
C GLU A 286 21.96 -16.03 -17.93
N SER A 287 21.63 -17.25 -17.63
CA SER A 287 22.50 -18.30 -17.17
C SER A 287 23.77 -18.38 -18.03
N ASP A 288 24.90 -17.88 -17.54
CA ASP A 288 26.24 -18.21 -18.02
C ASP A 288 26.64 -19.66 -17.67
N SER A 289 25.68 -20.57 -17.64
CA SER A 289 25.93 -21.98 -17.32
C SER A 289 25.92 -22.92 -18.54
N MET A 290 26.21 -22.42 -19.77
CA MET A 290 26.45 -23.28 -20.94
C MET A 290 27.47 -22.70 -21.89
N ARG A 291 28.71 -22.46 -21.44
CA ARG A 291 29.88 -22.36 -22.30
C ARG A 291 31.12 -22.90 -21.59
N GLU A 292 31.12 -24.15 -21.27
CA GLU A 292 32.30 -24.98 -21.15
C GLU A 292 31.96 -26.38 -21.64
N LYS A 293 32.18 -26.60 -22.89
CA LYS A 293 32.58 -27.90 -23.48
C LYS A 293 33.35 -27.62 -24.76
#